data_bcaf60cbc83d75f284d36838908e8dea
#
_entry.id   bcaf60cbc83d75f284d36838908e8dea
#
_cell.length_a   1.000
_cell.length_b   1.000
_cell.length_c   1.000
_cell.angle_alpha   90.00
_cell.angle_beta   90.00
_cell.angle_gamma   90.00
#
_symmetry.space_group_name_H-M   'P 1'
#
loop_
_entity.id
_entity.type
_entity.pdbx_description
1 polymer ?
#
loop_
_entity_poly.entity_id
_entity_poly.type
_entity_poly.pdbx_seq_one_letter_code
_entity_poly.pdbx_strand_id
1 'polypeptide(L)'
;MQTVFFFLSGALTIIWGIAHLFPTKNVVKSFGDISTDNKRIITMEWIIEGISLVFIGVLTILIAITDSPSNLSRYIYMTIIVMLVTLSIVSFFTGFRVKFLPYKICPVIFLTSAILILLGLLC
;
A
#
# COMPACT_ATOMS: atom_id res chain seq x y z
N MET A 1 -5.04 -22.10 -6.78
CA MET A 1 -4.58 -20.91 -7.55
C MET A 1 -5.06 -19.59 -6.90
N GLN A 2 -6.32 -19.49 -6.53
CA GLN A 2 -6.92 -18.32 -5.90
C GLN A 2 -6.09 -17.75 -4.73
N THR A 3 -5.76 -18.59 -3.76
CA THR A 3 -5.01 -18.22 -2.55
C THR A 3 -3.64 -17.64 -2.85
N VAL A 4 -2.96 -18.11 -3.91
CA VAL A 4 -1.64 -17.62 -4.31
C VAL A 4 -1.68 -16.14 -4.69
N PHE A 5 -2.71 -15.69 -5.40
CA PHE A 5 -2.87 -14.28 -5.77
C PHE A 5 -3.06 -13.37 -4.54
N PHE A 6 -3.80 -13.81 -3.54
CA PHE A 6 -3.97 -13.07 -2.29
C PHE A 6 -2.66 -12.98 -1.50
N PHE A 7 -1.91 -14.10 -1.42
CA PHE A 7 -0.58 -14.09 -0.78
C PHE A 7 0.41 -13.17 -1.50
N LEU A 8 0.45 -13.21 -2.83
CA LEU A 8 1.33 -12.34 -3.60
C LEU A 8 0.98 -10.86 -3.41
N SER A 9 -0.30 -10.52 -3.46
CA SER A 9 -0.75 -9.13 -3.21
C SER A 9 -0.41 -8.68 -1.80
N GLY A 10 -0.75 -9.49 -0.78
CA GLY A 10 -0.48 -9.16 0.61
C GLY A 10 1.02 -9.01 0.89
N ALA A 11 1.84 -9.94 0.40
CA ALA A 11 3.29 -9.88 0.54
C ALA A 11 3.88 -8.63 -0.14
N LEU A 12 3.44 -8.32 -1.36
CA LEU A 12 3.88 -7.13 -2.10
C LEU A 12 3.56 -5.85 -1.33
N THR A 13 2.34 -5.75 -0.77
CA THR A 13 1.90 -4.58 -0.01
C THR A 13 2.64 -4.46 1.33
N ILE A 14 2.91 -5.58 2.04
CA ILE A 14 3.71 -5.59 3.27
C ILE A 14 5.15 -5.15 2.99
N ILE A 15 5.78 -5.74 1.99
CA ILE A 15 7.17 -5.41 1.63
C ILE A 15 7.28 -3.93 1.27
N TRP A 16 6.33 -3.40 0.50
CA TRP A 16 6.31 -2.00 0.15
C TRP A 16 6.08 -1.09 1.35
N GLY A 17 5.16 -1.45 2.26
CA GLY A 17 4.94 -0.72 3.51
C GLY A 17 6.18 -0.68 4.41
N ILE A 18 6.87 -1.81 4.55
CA ILE A 18 8.13 -1.88 5.30
C ILE A 18 9.22 -1.04 4.62
N ALA A 19 9.37 -1.17 3.28
CA ALA A 19 10.33 -0.40 2.51
C ALA A 19 10.06 1.12 2.60
N HIS A 20 8.79 1.50 2.76
CA HIS A 20 8.38 2.88 2.95
C HIS A 20 8.85 3.46 4.29
N LEU A 21 8.91 2.65 5.36
CA LEU A 21 9.32 3.10 6.69
C LEU A 21 10.82 3.36 6.81
N PHE A 22 11.65 2.60 6.10
CA PHE A 22 13.12 2.70 6.22
C PHE A 22 13.69 4.08 5.89
N PRO A 23 13.32 4.75 4.79
CA PRO A 23 13.91 6.03 4.39
C PRO A 23 13.31 7.26 5.09
N THR A 24 12.45 7.10 6.10
CA THR A 24 11.71 8.20 6.74
C THR A 24 12.60 9.41 7.05
N LYS A 25 13.75 9.21 7.70
CA LYS A 25 14.66 10.30 8.05
C LYS A 25 15.22 11.03 6.82
N ASN A 26 15.56 10.26 5.78
CA ASN A 26 16.12 10.83 4.55
C ASN A 26 15.06 11.60 3.76
N VAL A 27 13.83 11.08 3.73
CA VAL A 27 12.71 11.75 3.07
C VAL A 27 12.39 13.06 3.77
N VAL A 28 12.25 13.07 5.09
CA VAL A 28 11.99 14.30 5.86
C VAL A 28 13.10 15.32 5.67
N LYS A 29 14.37 14.87 5.65
CA LYS A 29 15.52 15.75 5.41
C LYS A 29 15.51 16.36 3.99
N SER A 30 14.98 15.66 2.99
CA SER A 30 14.93 16.13 1.60
C SER A 30 14.00 17.32 1.37
N PHE A 31 13.11 17.62 2.34
CA PHE A 31 12.27 18.81 2.29
C PHE A 31 13.01 20.11 2.62
N GLY A 32 14.32 20.04 3.01
CA GLY A 32 15.13 21.20 3.30
C GLY A 32 14.78 21.88 4.62
N ASP A 33 14.97 23.21 4.67
CA ASP A 33 14.69 24.01 5.87
C ASP A 33 13.20 24.33 5.98
N ILE A 34 12.50 23.47 6.68
CA ILE A 34 11.10 23.63 7.04
C ILE A 34 10.96 23.74 8.56
N SER A 35 9.84 24.29 9.04
CA SER A 35 9.57 24.42 10.48
C SER A 35 9.61 23.07 11.19
N THR A 36 9.88 23.08 12.48
CA THR A 36 9.88 21.87 13.32
C THR A 36 8.53 21.16 13.28
N ASP A 37 7.45 21.91 13.25
CA ASP A 37 6.10 21.34 13.19
C ASP A 37 5.85 20.64 11.85
N ASN A 38 6.25 21.25 10.74
CA ASN A 38 6.15 20.62 9.42
C ASN A 38 6.98 19.34 9.34
N LYS A 39 8.20 19.32 9.91
CA LYS A 39 9.01 18.10 10.00
C LYS A 39 8.29 16.98 10.74
N ARG A 40 7.65 17.30 11.86
CA ARG A 40 6.86 16.34 12.66
C ARG A 40 5.65 15.82 11.90
N ILE A 41 4.91 16.71 11.24
CA ILE A 41 3.73 16.35 10.45
C ILE A 41 4.12 15.40 9.32
N ILE A 42 5.12 15.74 8.52
CA ILE A 42 5.58 14.90 7.42
C ILE A 42 6.09 13.54 7.93
N THR A 43 6.81 13.52 9.06
CA THR A 43 7.27 12.27 9.68
C THR A 43 6.10 11.39 10.09
N MET A 44 5.09 11.97 10.71
CA MET A 44 3.87 11.27 11.12
C MET A 44 3.14 10.67 9.92
N GLU A 45 2.85 11.49 8.91
CA GLU A 45 2.15 11.06 7.69
C GLU A 45 2.89 9.92 6.98
N TRP A 46 4.21 10.06 6.86
CA TRP A 46 5.06 9.05 6.24
C TRP A 46 5.02 7.70 6.96
N ILE A 47 5.10 7.73 8.29
CA ILE A 47 5.04 6.53 9.13
C ILE A 47 3.65 5.90 9.09
N ILE A 48 2.59 6.71 9.19
CA ILE A 48 1.21 6.23 9.13
C ILE A 48 0.94 5.53 7.80
N GLU A 49 1.40 6.09 6.68
CA GLU A 49 1.25 5.46 5.37
C GLU A 49 1.91 4.06 5.35
N GLY A 50 3.16 3.95 5.79
CA GLY A 50 3.88 2.67 5.82
C GLY A 50 3.17 1.62 6.69
N ILE A 51 2.72 2.00 7.89
CA ILE A 51 1.96 1.12 8.80
C ILE A 51 0.63 0.70 8.17
N SER A 52 -0.08 1.62 7.53
CA SER A 52 -1.36 1.33 6.88
C SER A 52 -1.20 0.32 5.74
N LEU A 53 -0.13 0.43 4.95
CA LEU A 53 0.19 -0.53 3.88
C LEU A 53 0.50 -1.92 4.44
N VAL A 54 1.28 -2.01 5.53
CA VAL A 54 1.53 -3.28 6.22
C VAL A 54 0.22 -3.88 6.72
N PHE A 55 -0.66 -3.08 7.32
CA PHE A 55 -1.96 -3.53 7.80
C PHE A 55 -2.84 -4.08 6.66
N ILE A 56 -2.93 -3.39 5.52
CA ILE A 56 -3.68 -3.84 4.34
C ILE A 56 -3.15 -5.20 3.86
N GLY A 57 -1.83 -5.35 3.77
CA GLY A 57 -1.22 -6.60 3.32
C GLY A 57 -1.44 -7.75 4.30
N VAL A 58 -1.30 -7.50 5.60
CA VAL A 58 -1.59 -8.48 6.66
C VAL A 58 -3.05 -8.90 6.62
N LEU A 59 -3.97 -7.95 6.52
CA LEU A 59 -5.41 -8.25 6.43
C LEU A 59 -5.73 -9.11 5.20
N THR A 60 -5.13 -8.80 4.05
CA THR A 60 -5.29 -9.59 2.82
C THR A 60 -4.86 -11.05 3.03
N ILE A 61 -3.71 -11.29 3.68
CA ILE A 61 -3.20 -12.63 3.95
C ILE A 61 -4.05 -13.34 5.02
N LEU A 62 -4.44 -12.64 6.09
CA LEU A 62 -5.25 -13.23 7.16
C LEU A 62 -6.58 -13.77 6.63
N ILE A 63 -7.26 -13.02 5.77
CA ILE A 63 -8.49 -13.49 5.14
C ILE A 63 -8.23 -14.73 4.29
N ALA A 64 -7.14 -14.75 3.53
CA ALA A 64 -6.78 -15.88 2.68
C ALA A 64 -6.48 -17.17 3.47
N ILE A 65 -6.03 -17.05 4.72
CA ILE A 65 -5.71 -18.20 5.59
C ILE A 65 -6.95 -18.67 6.37
N THR A 66 -7.75 -17.73 6.86
CA THR A 66 -8.78 -18.02 7.87
C THR A 66 -10.14 -18.31 7.29
N ASP A 67 -10.42 -17.88 6.07
CA ASP A 67 -11.77 -17.93 5.53
C ASP A 67 -11.91 -18.86 4.33
N SER A 68 -12.93 -19.71 4.39
CA SER A 68 -13.51 -20.33 3.20
C SER A 68 -14.17 -19.21 2.37
N PRO A 69 -14.26 -19.33 1.04
CA PRO A 69 -14.88 -18.30 0.20
C PRO A 69 -16.27 -17.93 0.70
N SER A 70 -16.38 -16.81 1.38
CA SER A 70 -17.62 -16.27 1.92
C SER A 70 -17.97 -14.94 1.28
N ASN A 71 -19.24 -14.52 1.37
CA ASN A 71 -19.64 -13.20 0.89
C ASN A 71 -18.93 -12.09 1.69
N LEU A 72 -18.64 -12.31 2.96
CA LEU A 72 -17.94 -11.34 3.79
C LEU A 72 -16.50 -11.14 3.33
N SER A 73 -15.74 -12.21 3.10
CA SER A 73 -14.38 -12.12 2.59
C SER A 73 -14.33 -11.42 1.24
N ARG A 74 -15.30 -11.72 0.37
CA ARG A 74 -15.42 -11.04 -0.93
C ARG A 74 -15.64 -9.54 -0.78
N TYR A 75 -16.52 -9.09 0.10
CA TYR A 75 -16.73 -7.66 0.36
C TYR A 75 -15.48 -6.98 0.91
N ILE A 76 -14.75 -7.63 1.82
CA ILE A 76 -13.51 -7.08 2.37
C ILE A 76 -12.45 -6.94 1.26
N TYR A 77 -12.26 -7.97 0.43
CA TYR A 77 -11.32 -7.87 -0.71
C TYR A 77 -11.70 -6.76 -1.70
N MET A 78 -12.99 -6.61 -2.01
CA MET A 78 -13.45 -5.52 -2.88
C MET A 78 -13.16 -4.14 -2.26
N THR A 79 -13.34 -4.00 -0.94
CA THR A 79 -12.99 -2.76 -0.23
C THR A 79 -11.48 -2.48 -0.29
N ILE A 80 -10.64 -3.51 -0.12
CA ILE A 80 -9.18 -3.39 -0.26
C ILE A 80 -8.81 -2.98 -1.69
N ILE A 81 -9.43 -3.57 -2.73
CA ILE A 81 -9.20 -3.18 -4.12
C ILE A 81 -9.52 -1.70 -4.33
N VAL A 82 -10.68 -1.23 -3.85
CA VAL A 82 -11.07 0.18 -3.98
C VAL A 82 -10.06 1.09 -3.30
N MET A 83 -9.57 0.72 -2.11
CA MET A 83 -8.55 1.48 -1.39
C MET A 83 -7.23 1.53 -2.17
N LEU A 84 -6.73 0.38 -2.64
CA LEU A 84 -5.49 0.31 -3.40
C LEU A 84 -5.55 1.09 -4.73
N VAL A 85 -6.68 1.01 -5.44
CA VAL A 85 -6.91 1.80 -6.67
C VAL A 85 -6.92 3.29 -6.35
N THR A 86 -7.58 3.69 -5.26
CA THR A 86 -7.59 5.09 -4.80
C THR A 86 -6.18 5.58 -4.48
N LEU A 87 -5.40 4.79 -3.72
CA LEU A 87 -4.00 5.11 -3.43
C LEU A 87 -3.15 5.21 -4.71
N SER A 88 -3.37 4.31 -5.67
CA SER A 88 -2.69 4.36 -6.98
C SER A 88 -3.00 5.66 -7.72
N ILE A 89 -4.27 6.04 -7.79
CA ILE A 89 -4.70 7.28 -8.48
C ILE A 89 -4.09 8.50 -7.79
N VAL A 90 -4.20 8.62 -6.47
CA VAL A 90 -3.64 9.73 -5.71
C VAL A 90 -2.13 9.81 -5.89
N SER A 91 -1.42 8.68 -5.75
CA SER A 91 0.04 8.62 -5.94
C SER A 91 0.45 8.99 -7.36
N PHE A 92 -0.33 8.61 -8.37
CA PHE A 92 -0.05 8.98 -9.76
C PHE A 92 -0.14 10.48 -9.99
N PHE A 93 -1.20 11.11 -9.51
CA PHE A 93 -1.41 12.55 -9.73
C PHE A 93 -0.52 13.44 -8.86
N THR A 94 -0.18 13.00 -7.65
CA THR A 94 0.59 13.80 -6.69
C THR A 94 2.08 13.45 -6.66
N GLY A 95 2.42 12.17 -6.65
CA GLY A 95 3.78 11.67 -6.43
C GLY A 95 4.58 11.39 -7.71
N PHE A 96 3.93 11.06 -8.83
CA PHE A 96 4.62 10.62 -10.03
C PHE A 96 5.56 11.69 -10.64
N ARG A 97 5.28 12.96 -10.41
CA ARG A 97 6.10 14.09 -10.87
C ARG A 97 7.33 14.37 -10.00
N VAL A 98 7.40 13.76 -8.82
CA VAL A 98 8.55 13.91 -7.91
C VAL A 98 9.75 13.17 -8.52
N LYS A 99 10.95 13.74 -8.40
CA LYS A 99 12.18 13.14 -8.97
C LYS A 99 12.61 11.87 -8.23
N PHE A 100 12.19 11.67 -6.99
CA PHE A 100 12.54 10.51 -6.18
C PHE A 100 11.81 9.27 -6.67
N LEU A 101 12.58 8.25 -7.09
CA LEU A 101 12.07 7.05 -7.77
C LEU A 101 10.94 6.31 -7.02
N PRO A 102 10.98 6.10 -5.69
CA PRO A 102 9.92 5.41 -4.97
C PRO A 102 8.52 6.00 -5.21
N TYR A 103 8.37 7.32 -5.34
CA TYR A 103 7.07 7.93 -5.63
C TYR A 103 6.51 7.56 -7.00
N LYS A 104 7.36 7.23 -7.97
CA LYS A 104 6.94 6.76 -9.31
C LYS A 104 6.54 5.29 -9.29
N ILE A 105 7.07 4.52 -8.36
CA ILE A 105 6.79 3.09 -8.22
C ILE A 105 5.50 2.86 -7.42
N CYS A 106 5.17 3.72 -6.44
CA CYS A 106 3.98 3.60 -5.61
C CYS A 106 2.69 3.28 -6.40
N PRO A 107 2.28 4.06 -7.42
CA PRO A 107 1.05 3.79 -8.14
C PRO A 107 1.06 2.44 -8.85
N VAL A 108 2.22 1.99 -9.33
CA VAL A 108 2.37 0.68 -9.99
C VAL A 108 2.20 -0.45 -8.98
N ILE A 109 2.81 -0.35 -7.80
CA ILE A 109 2.68 -1.35 -6.72
C ILE A 109 1.23 -1.48 -6.28
N PHE A 110 0.56 -0.37 -6.02
CA PHE A 110 -0.83 -0.38 -5.55
C PHE A 110 -1.77 -0.97 -6.60
N LEU A 111 -1.61 -0.57 -7.86
CA LEU A 111 -2.42 -1.11 -8.95
C LEU A 111 -2.17 -2.61 -9.16
N THR A 112 -0.91 -3.04 -9.13
CA THR A 112 -0.55 -4.46 -9.25
C THR A 112 -1.15 -5.28 -8.12
N SER A 113 -1.09 -4.79 -6.88
CA SER A 113 -1.69 -5.46 -5.73
C SER A 113 -3.23 -5.57 -5.87
N ALA A 114 -3.89 -4.51 -6.34
CA ALA A 114 -5.33 -4.53 -6.60
C ALA A 114 -5.71 -5.56 -7.68
N ILE A 115 -4.95 -5.62 -8.77
CA ILE A 115 -5.16 -6.58 -9.87
C ILE A 115 -4.97 -8.02 -9.37
N LEU A 116 -3.94 -8.28 -8.55
CA LEU A 116 -3.73 -9.61 -7.98
C LEU A 116 -4.92 -10.06 -7.12
N ILE A 117 -5.46 -9.19 -6.27
CA ILE A 117 -6.66 -9.52 -5.48
C ILE A 117 -7.84 -9.79 -6.40
N LEU A 118 -8.04 -8.97 -7.43
CA LEU A 118 -9.13 -9.17 -8.39
C LEU A 118 -9.01 -10.51 -9.13
N LEU A 119 -7.81 -10.88 -9.57
CA LEU A 119 -7.55 -12.19 -10.18
C LEU A 119 -7.85 -13.34 -9.20
N GLY A 120 -7.48 -13.18 -7.92
CA GLY A 120 -7.85 -14.13 -6.87
C GLY A 120 -9.36 -14.28 -6.71
N LEU A 121 -10.13 -13.23 -6.85
CA LEU A 121 -11.60 -13.28 -6.76
C LEU A 121 -12.28 -13.87 -7.99
N LEU A 122 -11.62 -13.84 -9.15
CA LEU A 122 -12.14 -14.36 -10.42
C LEU A 122 -11.77 -15.82 -10.69
N CYS A 123 -10.71 -16.32 -10.04
CA CYS A 123 -10.28 -17.73 -10.13
C CYS A 123 -11.03 -18.62 -9.15
#